data_42a68a17d3de66425ba8fc29dfd3105b
#
_entry.id   42a68a17d3de66425ba8fc29dfd3105b
#
_cell.length_a   1.000
_cell.length_b   1.000
_cell.length_c   1.000
_cell.angle_alpha   90.00
_cell.angle_beta   90.00
_cell.angle_gamma   90.00
#
_symmetry.space_group_name_H-M   'P 1'
#
loop_
_entity.id
_entity.type
_entity.pdbx_description
1 polymer ?
#
loop_
_entity_poly.entity_id
_entity_poly.type
_entity_poly.pdbx_seq_one_letter_code
_entity_poly.pdbx_strand_id
1 'polypeptide(L)'
;LDMEEEDFLSAELEIVPAGKARDCGLDRSMVIGYGQDDRVCAFTSLFAMLETENPERTSCCILVDKEEIGSVGATGMHSRFFEDYVAELMALTEDGNPLKVRRALRNSYMLSSDVSAAFDPLYADAFEKKNTAYFGRGLVFNKFTGSRGKNNSNDANAEYIAKVRQVLDNNEVGFQTAEMGRVDLGGGGTIAYIMANYGMNVIDSGVAVLSMHAPYEVTSKADIYEAYRGYKAFLKDIK
;
A
#
# COMPACT_ATOMS: atom_id res chain seq x y z
N LEU A 1 -37.42 -2.29 -12.89
CA LEU A 1 -36.14 -2.90 -13.26
C LEU A 1 -36.46 -4.10 -14.15
N ASP A 2 -35.93 -4.13 -15.36
CA ASP A 2 -36.04 -5.28 -16.28
C ASP A 2 -35.04 -6.35 -15.82
N MET A 3 -35.36 -7.04 -14.71
CA MET A 3 -34.52 -8.07 -14.08
C MET A 3 -35.37 -9.29 -13.84
N GLU A 4 -34.80 -10.46 -14.08
CA GLU A 4 -35.39 -11.76 -13.81
C GLU A 4 -34.62 -12.43 -12.62
N GLU A 5 -35.23 -13.44 -12.00
CA GLU A 5 -34.62 -14.18 -10.90
C GLU A 5 -33.28 -14.82 -11.31
N GLU A 6 -33.17 -15.25 -12.55
CA GLU A 6 -31.97 -15.88 -13.09
C GLU A 6 -30.76 -14.94 -13.15
N ASP A 7 -30.98 -13.61 -13.26
CA ASP A 7 -29.91 -12.62 -13.25
C ASP A 7 -29.10 -12.64 -11.94
N PHE A 8 -29.76 -13.03 -10.84
CA PHE A 8 -29.08 -13.14 -9.53
C PHE A 8 -28.12 -14.32 -9.42
N LEU A 9 -28.19 -15.32 -10.30
CA LEU A 9 -27.28 -16.46 -10.28
C LEU A 9 -25.82 -16.07 -10.60
N SER A 10 -25.64 -15.00 -11.35
CA SER A 10 -24.32 -14.47 -11.72
C SER A 10 -24.08 -13.03 -11.21
N ALA A 11 -24.98 -12.51 -10.39
CA ALA A 11 -24.82 -11.17 -9.81
C ALA A 11 -23.77 -11.16 -8.69
N GLU A 12 -22.99 -10.09 -8.68
CA GLU A 12 -22.13 -9.75 -7.55
C GLU A 12 -22.77 -8.60 -6.77
N LEU A 13 -23.11 -8.85 -5.52
CA LEU A 13 -23.85 -7.89 -4.68
C LEU A 13 -23.02 -7.54 -3.45
N GLU A 14 -22.74 -6.23 -3.29
CA GLU A 14 -22.05 -5.70 -2.13
C GLU A 14 -22.97 -4.81 -1.30
N ILE A 15 -23.03 -5.08 0.00
CA ILE A 15 -23.78 -4.26 0.96
C ILE A 15 -22.76 -3.43 1.74
N VAL A 16 -22.73 -2.13 1.48
CA VAL A 16 -21.75 -1.19 2.03
C VAL A 16 -22.42 -0.02 2.73
N PRO A 17 -21.77 0.68 3.66
CA PRO A 17 -22.28 1.92 4.25
C PRO A 17 -22.55 2.97 3.20
N ALA A 18 -23.75 3.55 3.22
CA ALA A 18 -24.20 4.56 2.24
C ALA A 18 -23.66 5.98 2.53
N GLY A 19 -23.05 6.19 3.68
CA GLY A 19 -22.57 7.51 4.12
C GLY A 19 -21.34 7.96 3.34
N LYS A 20 -21.27 9.26 3.05
CA LYS A 20 -20.06 9.87 2.48
C LYS A 20 -18.97 9.98 3.54
N ALA A 21 -17.70 9.99 3.09
CA ALA A 21 -16.59 10.39 3.94
C ALA A 21 -16.81 11.85 4.43
N ARG A 22 -16.38 12.13 5.65
CA ARG A 22 -16.56 13.44 6.30
C ARG A 22 -15.43 13.76 7.25
N ASP A 23 -15.33 15.03 7.62
CA ASP A 23 -14.41 15.49 8.64
C ASP A 23 -14.69 14.81 9.98
N CYS A 24 -13.63 14.48 10.71
CA CYS A 24 -13.67 13.89 12.04
C CYS A 24 -12.72 14.65 12.98
N GLY A 25 -13.07 14.66 14.27
CA GLY A 25 -12.37 15.43 15.29
C GLY A 25 -12.89 16.87 15.44
N LEU A 26 -12.65 17.47 16.60
CA LEU A 26 -13.08 18.86 16.91
C LEU A 26 -12.42 19.88 15.99
N ASP A 27 -11.19 19.64 15.61
CA ASP A 27 -10.37 20.47 14.71
C ASP A 27 -10.48 20.05 13.22
N ARG A 28 -11.28 19.01 12.93
CA ARG A 28 -11.46 18.44 11.59
C ARG A 28 -10.14 17.96 10.96
N SER A 29 -9.19 17.55 11.77
CA SER A 29 -7.87 17.07 11.30
C SER A 29 -7.90 15.65 10.73
N MET A 30 -9.00 14.94 10.89
CA MET A 30 -9.17 13.57 10.44
C MET A 30 -10.29 13.43 9.41
N VAL A 31 -10.28 12.29 8.72
CA VAL A 31 -11.36 11.85 7.83
C VAL A 31 -11.92 10.55 8.37
N ILE A 32 -13.26 10.45 8.46
CA ILE A 32 -13.97 9.20 8.73
C ILE A 32 -14.77 8.79 7.50
N GLY A 33 -14.62 7.54 7.09
CA GLY A 33 -15.30 7.00 5.90
C GLY A 33 -15.17 5.49 5.82
N TYR A 34 -15.96 4.89 4.94
CA TYR A 34 -15.89 3.47 4.62
C TYR A 34 -14.79 3.19 3.60
N GLY A 35 -14.06 2.08 3.80
CA GLY A 35 -13.09 1.56 2.83
C GLY A 35 -11.90 2.50 2.61
N GLN A 36 -11.38 3.14 3.65
CA GLN A 36 -10.10 3.81 3.57
C GLN A 36 -8.95 2.82 3.42
N ASP A 37 -9.12 1.63 3.95
CA ASP A 37 -8.38 0.45 3.59
C ASP A 37 -8.94 -0.15 2.27
N ASP A 38 -8.21 -0.08 1.10
CA ASP A 38 -6.95 0.70 0.97
C ASP A 38 -7.11 1.84 -0.05
N ARG A 39 -8.32 2.42 -0.16
CA ARG A 39 -8.54 3.54 -1.09
C ARG A 39 -7.67 4.76 -0.79
N VAL A 40 -7.30 4.98 0.47
CA VAL A 40 -6.48 6.14 0.83
C VAL A 40 -5.07 6.03 0.27
N CYS A 41 -4.45 4.84 0.31
CA CYS A 41 -3.13 4.63 -0.26
C CYS A 41 -3.20 4.51 -1.79
N ALA A 42 -4.23 3.86 -2.32
CA ALA A 42 -4.46 3.79 -3.77
C ALA A 42 -4.61 5.19 -4.38
N PHE A 43 -5.41 6.06 -3.76
CA PHE A 43 -5.61 7.45 -4.20
C PHE A 43 -4.31 8.26 -4.16
N THR A 44 -3.59 8.23 -3.04
CA THR A 44 -2.34 8.98 -2.89
C THR A 44 -1.25 8.48 -3.83
N SER A 45 -1.17 7.18 -4.08
CA SER A 45 -0.24 6.57 -5.05
C SER A 45 -0.56 7.00 -6.48
N LEU A 46 -1.84 6.96 -6.87
CA LEU A 46 -2.29 7.37 -8.21
C LEU A 46 -1.99 8.86 -8.46
N PHE A 47 -2.35 9.74 -7.52
CA PHE A 47 -2.11 11.17 -7.69
C PHE A 47 -0.61 11.51 -7.70
N ALA A 48 0.19 10.85 -6.87
CA ALA A 48 1.63 11.00 -6.92
C ALA A 48 2.19 10.62 -8.31
N MET A 49 1.70 9.53 -8.90
CA MET A 49 2.10 9.10 -10.24
C MET A 49 1.68 10.09 -11.32
N LEU A 50 0.42 10.57 -11.30
CA LEU A 50 -0.12 11.50 -12.29
C LEU A 50 0.59 12.87 -12.27
N GLU A 51 1.10 13.29 -11.11
CA GLU A 51 1.78 14.56 -10.94
C GLU A 51 3.31 14.48 -10.99
N THR A 52 3.87 13.28 -11.19
CA THR A 52 5.32 13.12 -11.35
C THR A 52 5.71 13.34 -12.81
N GLU A 53 6.45 14.39 -13.04
CA GLU A 53 6.96 14.75 -14.37
C GLU A 53 8.40 14.26 -14.57
N ASN A 54 8.68 13.67 -15.74
CA ASN A 54 10.01 13.26 -16.19
C ASN A 54 10.82 12.47 -15.16
N PRO A 55 10.28 11.35 -14.61
CA PRO A 55 11.04 10.50 -13.71
C PRO A 55 12.28 9.93 -14.41
N GLU A 56 13.41 9.85 -13.71
CA GLU A 56 14.65 9.28 -14.26
C GLU A 56 14.50 7.77 -14.58
N ARG A 57 13.71 7.07 -13.77
CA ARG A 57 13.41 5.65 -13.97
C ARG A 57 11.98 5.48 -14.47
N THR A 58 11.74 4.47 -15.29
CA THR A 58 10.37 4.07 -15.64
C THR A 58 9.58 3.80 -14.37
N SER A 59 8.47 4.49 -14.21
CA SER A 59 7.62 4.42 -13.02
C SER A 59 6.28 3.79 -13.35
N CYS A 60 5.73 3.04 -12.40
CA CYS A 60 4.45 2.36 -12.54
C CYS A 60 3.65 2.47 -11.23
N CYS A 61 2.38 2.79 -11.34
CA CYS A 61 1.41 2.66 -10.25
C CYS A 61 0.48 1.50 -10.60
N ILE A 62 0.44 0.49 -9.74
CA ILE A 62 -0.39 -0.70 -9.94
C ILE A 62 -1.47 -0.68 -8.87
N LEU A 63 -2.72 -0.70 -9.29
CA LEU A 63 -3.88 -0.86 -8.42
C LEU A 63 -4.42 -2.28 -8.64
N VAL A 64 -4.43 -3.06 -7.59
CA VAL A 64 -4.85 -4.47 -7.64
C VAL A 64 -6.11 -4.70 -6.83
N ASP A 65 -6.83 -5.75 -7.18
CA ASP A 65 -8.02 -6.23 -6.50
C ASP A 65 -7.69 -7.49 -5.67
N LYS A 66 -8.62 -7.93 -4.86
CA LYS A 66 -8.56 -9.20 -4.12
C LYS A 66 -7.48 -9.29 -3.02
N GLU A 67 -6.94 -8.16 -2.53
CA GLU A 67 -5.94 -8.20 -1.47
C GLU A 67 -6.49 -8.91 -0.22
N GLU A 68 -7.70 -8.52 0.23
CA GLU A 68 -8.37 -8.99 1.45
C GLU A 68 -8.72 -10.49 1.46
N ILE A 69 -8.71 -11.14 0.31
CA ILE A 69 -8.90 -12.59 0.18
C ILE A 69 -7.60 -13.33 -0.17
N GLY A 70 -6.45 -12.68 0.00
CA GLY A 70 -5.13 -13.26 -0.23
C GLY A 70 -4.58 -13.03 -1.63
N SER A 71 -5.01 -11.98 -2.33
CA SER A 71 -4.49 -11.54 -3.63
C SER A 71 -4.64 -12.59 -4.75
N VAL A 72 -5.63 -13.47 -4.65
CA VAL A 72 -5.87 -14.57 -5.59
C VAL A 72 -6.79 -14.13 -6.74
N GLY A 73 -6.80 -14.93 -7.82
CA GLY A 73 -7.63 -14.67 -9.00
C GLY A 73 -6.95 -13.80 -10.06
N ALA A 74 -7.65 -13.58 -11.17
CA ALA A 74 -7.09 -12.95 -12.37
C ALA A 74 -6.74 -11.46 -12.17
N THR A 75 -7.38 -10.80 -11.23
CA THR A 75 -7.19 -9.37 -10.90
C THR A 75 -6.37 -9.15 -9.62
N GLY A 76 -6.02 -10.22 -8.91
CA GLY A 76 -5.18 -10.17 -7.72
C GLY A 76 -3.68 -10.13 -8.06
N MET A 77 -2.85 -9.73 -7.09
CA MET A 77 -1.41 -9.58 -7.31
C MET A 77 -0.70 -10.91 -7.61
N HIS A 78 -1.27 -12.07 -7.23
CA HIS A 78 -0.74 -13.37 -7.62
C HIS A 78 -0.91 -13.71 -9.10
N SER A 79 -1.75 -12.97 -9.83
CA SER A 79 -1.86 -13.14 -11.29
C SER A 79 -0.56 -12.72 -12.00
N ARG A 80 -0.40 -13.17 -13.22
CA ARG A 80 0.75 -12.77 -14.06
C ARG A 80 0.57 -11.43 -14.74
N PHE A 81 -0.57 -10.76 -14.50
CA PHE A 81 -0.93 -9.50 -15.15
C PHE A 81 0.21 -8.48 -15.18
N PHE A 82 0.86 -8.26 -14.03
CA PHE A 82 1.95 -7.28 -13.95
C PHE A 82 3.18 -7.71 -14.74
N GLU A 83 3.60 -8.98 -14.62
CA GLU A 83 4.73 -9.51 -15.38
C GLU A 83 4.47 -9.43 -16.90
N ASP A 84 3.27 -9.82 -17.32
CA ASP A 84 2.85 -9.76 -18.72
C ASP A 84 2.84 -8.32 -19.25
N TYR A 85 2.29 -7.37 -18.46
CA TYR A 85 2.29 -5.95 -18.82
C TYR A 85 3.72 -5.41 -19.02
N VAL A 86 4.65 -5.72 -18.12
CA VAL A 86 6.05 -5.31 -18.25
C VAL A 86 6.70 -5.95 -19.48
N ALA A 87 6.42 -7.22 -19.74
CA ALA A 87 6.94 -7.94 -20.90
C ALA A 87 6.44 -7.33 -22.21
N GLU A 88 5.14 -7.03 -22.33
CA GLU A 88 4.56 -6.38 -23.50
C GLU A 88 5.13 -4.98 -23.72
N LEU A 89 5.25 -4.18 -22.66
CA LEU A 89 5.84 -2.84 -22.76
C LEU A 89 7.30 -2.90 -23.23
N MET A 90 8.08 -3.84 -22.73
CA MET A 90 9.46 -4.03 -23.16
C MET A 90 9.54 -4.53 -24.61
N ALA A 91 8.62 -5.39 -25.05
CA ALA A 91 8.57 -5.85 -26.43
C ALA A 91 8.26 -4.72 -27.43
N LEU A 92 7.49 -3.71 -27.01
CA LEU A 92 7.17 -2.52 -27.81
C LEU A 92 8.31 -1.49 -27.87
N THR A 93 9.11 -1.40 -26.82
CA THR A 93 10.12 -0.34 -26.66
C THR A 93 11.55 -0.80 -26.89
N GLU A 94 11.81 -2.08 -26.70
CA GLU A 94 13.14 -2.66 -26.78
C GLU A 94 13.11 -4.06 -27.48
N ASP A 95 13.88 -4.97 -26.93
CA ASP A 95 13.91 -6.38 -27.27
C ASP A 95 13.18 -7.18 -26.16
N GLY A 96 12.03 -7.75 -26.46
CA GLY A 96 11.19 -8.53 -25.55
C GLY A 96 11.81 -9.83 -25.03
N ASN A 97 13.13 -9.89 -24.87
CA ASN A 97 13.83 -11.04 -24.32
C ASN A 97 13.41 -11.31 -22.86
N PRO A 98 12.93 -12.53 -22.52
CA PRO A 98 12.48 -12.88 -21.17
C PRO A 98 13.52 -12.64 -20.07
N LEU A 99 14.82 -12.74 -20.39
CA LEU A 99 15.88 -12.45 -19.42
C LEU A 99 15.97 -10.96 -19.10
N LYS A 100 15.72 -10.09 -20.07
CA LYS A 100 15.66 -8.64 -19.84
C LYS A 100 14.49 -8.26 -18.95
N VAL A 101 13.30 -8.86 -19.15
CA VAL A 101 12.13 -8.66 -18.29
C VAL A 101 12.48 -9.02 -16.84
N ARG A 102 13.05 -10.20 -16.60
CA ARG A 102 13.46 -10.61 -15.25
C ARG A 102 14.50 -9.70 -14.62
N ARG A 103 15.43 -9.17 -15.41
CA ARG A 103 16.43 -8.20 -14.94
C ARG A 103 15.78 -6.86 -14.58
N ALA A 104 14.83 -6.38 -15.38
CA ALA A 104 14.08 -5.16 -15.10
C ALA A 104 13.32 -5.28 -13.79
N LEU A 105 12.55 -6.36 -13.60
CA LEU A 105 11.81 -6.63 -12.36
C LEU A 105 12.75 -6.70 -11.15
N ARG A 106 13.86 -7.46 -11.26
CA ARG A 106 14.83 -7.57 -10.14
C ARG A 106 15.49 -6.23 -9.79
N ASN A 107 15.69 -5.35 -10.76
CA ASN A 107 16.29 -4.03 -10.55
C ASN A 107 15.28 -2.96 -10.14
N SER A 108 14.04 -3.35 -9.88
CA SER A 108 12.98 -2.43 -9.48
C SER A 108 13.00 -2.19 -7.97
N TYR A 109 12.46 -1.03 -7.61
CA TYR A 109 12.15 -0.64 -6.23
C TYR A 109 10.65 -0.47 -6.10
N MET A 110 10.08 -0.89 -4.99
CA MET A 110 8.64 -0.80 -4.76
C MET A 110 8.33 -0.31 -3.33
N LEU A 111 7.41 0.62 -3.25
CA LEU A 111 6.62 0.86 -2.05
C LEU A 111 5.33 0.05 -2.20
N SER A 112 5.13 -0.95 -1.35
CA SER A 112 3.87 -1.68 -1.23
C SER A 112 2.93 -0.82 -0.41
N SER A 113 2.05 -0.10 -1.11
CA SER A 113 1.23 0.93 -0.51
C SER A 113 -0.06 0.31 0.02
N ASP A 114 -0.15 0.25 1.35
CA ASP A 114 -1.28 -0.32 2.09
C ASP A 114 -1.36 0.33 3.48
N VAL A 115 -2.54 0.45 4.06
CA VAL A 115 -2.71 1.09 5.36
C VAL A 115 -1.97 0.32 6.47
N SER A 116 -1.64 1.03 7.54
CA SER A 116 -1.02 0.44 8.73
C SER A 116 -1.88 0.72 9.96
N ALA A 117 -2.07 -0.28 10.83
CA ALA A 117 -2.87 -0.12 12.04
C ALA A 117 -2.27 0.95 12.96
N ALA A 118 -3.01 2.01 13.23
CA ALA A 118 -2.64 3.03 14.19
C ALA A 118 -2.86 2.55 15.63
N PHE A 119 -2.06 3.03 16.56
CA PHE A 119 -2.26 2.76 17.99
C PHE A 119 -3.68 3.17 18.43
N ASP A 120 -4.44 2.20 18.89
CA ASP A 120 -5.78 2.42 19.44
C ASP A 120 -5.72 2.27 20.97
N PRO A 121 -5.99 3.35 21.73
CA PRO A 121 -5.98 3.30 23.19
C PRO A 121 -7.05 2.39 23.77
N LEU A 122 -8.14 2.09 23.04
CA LEU A 122 -9.20 1.17 23.47
C LEU A 122 -8.76 -0.30 23.35
N TYR A 123 -7.77 -0.58 22.51
CA TYR A 123 -7.21 -1.91 22.27
C TYR A 123 -5.69 -1.95 22.50
N ALA A 124 -5.20 -1.19 23.48
CA ALA A 124 -3.78 -0.98 23.72
C ALA A 124 -2.96 -2.28 23.84
N ASP A 125 -3.55 -3.36 24.32
CA ASP A 125 -2.88 -4.66 24.49
C ASP A 125 -2.56 -5.35 23.16
N ALA A 126 -3.21 -4.95 22.07
CA ALA A 126 -2.94 -5.46 20.72
C ALA A 126 -1.69 -4.83 20.08
N PHE A 127 -1.12 -3.81 20.71
CA PHE A 127 -0.01 -3.02 20.15
C PHE A 127 1.23 -3.05 21.05
N GLU A 128 2.40 -2.97 20.42
CA GLU A 128 3.65 -2.62 21.11
C GLU A 128 3.86 -1.10 20.98
N LYS A 129 3.62 -0.36 22.07
CA LYS A 129 3.63 1.11 22.08
C LYS A 129 4.90 1.76 21.53
N LYS A 130 6.04 1.07 21.62
CA LYS A 130 7.33 1.58 21.15
C LYS A 130 7.56 1.34 19.66
N ASN A 131 6.72 0.51 19.04
CA ASN A 131 6.87 0.10 17.65
C ASN A 131 5.51 0.01 16.94
N THR A 132 4.71 1.07 17.03
CA THR A 132 3.40 1.18 16.40
C THR A 132 3.24 2.52 15.72
N ALA A 133 2.36 2.59 14.73
CA ALA A 133 2.04 3.83 14.04
C ALA A 133 1.16 4.74 14.91
N TYR A 134 1.36 6.04 14.79
CA TYR A 134 0.56 7.07 15.43
C TYR A 134 0.09 8.10 14.41
N PHE A 135 -1.11 8.65 14.61
CA PHE A 135 -1.61 9.76 13.81
C PHE A 135 -0.74 11.02 13.91
N GLY A 136 -0.65 11.75 12.81
CA GLY A 136 0.10 13.00 12.73
C GLY A 136 1.62 12.83 12.69
N ARG A 137 2.10 11.64 12.37
CA ARG A 137 3.54 11.36 12.24
C ARG A 137 3.99 11.02 10.84
N GLY A 138 3.11 11.22 9.86
CA GLY A 138 3.41 11.05 8.46
C GLY A 138 3.29 9.62 7.96
N LEU A 139 3.92 9.35 6.82
CA LEU A 139 3.92 8.08 6.12
C LEU A 139 4.50 6.96 7.00
N VAL A 140 3.81 5.83 7.09
CA VAL A 140 4.27 4.67 7.88
C VAL A 140 5.08 3.73 7.01
N PHE A 141 6.20 3.25 7.51
CA PHE A 141 6.96 2.15 6.93
C PHE A 141 6.99 0.96 7.87
N ASN A 142 6.63 -0.21 7.35
CA ASN A 142 6.78 -1.47 8.04
C ASN A 142 7.96 -2.25 7.42
N LYS A 143 9.08 -2.31 8.15
CA LYS A 143 10.25 -3.06 7.70
C LYS A 143 9.94 -4.53 7.51
N PHE A 144 9.17 -5.07 8.44
CA PHE A 144 8.74 -6.45 8.47
C PHE A 144 7.20 -6.50 8.48
N THR A 145 6.64 -7.33 7.63
CA THR A 145 5.21 -7.65 7.62
C THR A 145 5.03 -9.16 7.64
N GLY A 146 3.86 -9.61 8.04
CA GLY A 146 3.52 -11.02 8.07
C GLY A 146 2.61 -11.37 9.22
N SER A 147 1.66 -12.27 8.98
CA SER A 147 0.76 -12.76 10.01
C SER A 147 1.48 -13.72 10.95
N ARG A 148 1.40 -13.46 12.24
CA ARG A 148 2.04 -14.26 13.30
C ARG A 148 3.52 -14.53 13.03
N GLY A 149 4.19 -13.56 12.42
CA GLY A 149 5.63 -13.56 12.20
C GLY A 149 6.16 -14.40 11.04
N LYS A 150 5.33 -15.10 10.26
CA LYS A 150 5.83 -16.00 9.19
C LYS A 150 5.00 -16.05 7.92
N ASN A 151 3.69 -15.85 7.99
CA ASN A 151 2.83 -16.03 6.83
C ASN A 151 2.78 -14.76 5.99
N ASN A 152 3.01 -14.90 4.69
CA ASN A 152 3.00 -13.79 3.73
C ASN A 152 3.91 -12.65 4.15
N SER A 153 5.09 -13.00 4.66
CA SER A 153 6.05 -12.07 5.24
C SER A 153 6.90 -11.40 4.17
N ASN A 154 7.15 -10.13 4.34
CA ASN A 154 8.23 -9.39 3.70
C ASN A 154 9.17 -8.83 4.76
N ASP A 155 10.46 -8.81 4.47
CA ASP A 155 11.50 -8.20 5.32
C ASP A 155 12.38 -7.31 4.44
N ALA A 156 12.13 -6.00 4.49
CA ALA A 156 12.89 -5.04 3.70
C ALA A 156 14.35 -4.97 4.18
N ASN A 157 15.30 -5.01 3.22
CA ASN A 157 16.71 -4.92 3.58
C ASN A 157 17.13 -3.51 3.99
N ALA A 158 18.19 -3.43 4.81
CA ALA A 158 18.65 -2.19 5.41
C ALA A 158 19.14 -1.16 4.38
N GLU A 159 19.76 -1.61 3.30
CA GLU A 159 20.27 -0.77 2.23
C GLU A 159 19.14 -0.08 1.48
N TYR A 160 18.05 -0.80 1.21
CA TYR A 160 16.87 -0.21 0.59
C TYR A 160 16.17 0.78 1.52
N ILE A 161 16.01 0.44 2.79
CA ILE A 161 15.45 1.35 3.80
C ILE A 161 16.28 2.64 3.87
N ALA A 162 17.61 2.54 3.86
CA ALA A 162 18.48 3.71 3.88
C ALA A 162 18.26 4.61 2.65
N LYS A 163 18.10 4.03 1.47
CA LYS A 163 17.76 4.78 0.23
C LYS A 163 16.41 5.49 0.34
N VAL A 164 15.37 4.78 0.77
CA VAL A 164 14.03 5.36 0.95
C VAL A 164 14.08 6.50 1.95
N ARG A 165 14.69 6.31 3.11
CA ARG A 165 14.88 7.37 4.12
C ARG A 165 15.59 8.59 3.55
N GLN A 166 16.68 8.39 2.82
CA GLN A 166 17.41 9.49 2.20
C GLN A 166 16.54 10.30 1.23
N VAL A 167 15.70 9.62 0.43
CA VAL A 167 14.75 10.30 -0.48
C VAL A 167 13.77 11.15 0.32
N LEU A 168 13.20 10.62 1.39
CA LEU A 168 12.21 11.33 2.19
C LEU A 168 12.81 12.51 2.96
N ASP A 169 13.97 12.29 3.59
CA ASP A 169 14.69 13.34 4.33
C ASP A 169 15.08 14.50 3.39
N ASN A 170 15.55 14.21 2.18
CA ASN A 170 15.91 15.22 1.18
C ASN A 170 14.69 16.02 0.67
N ASN A 171 13.49 15.47 0.75
CA ASN A 171 12.24 16.11 0.33
C ASN A 171 11.40 16.62 1.51
N GLU A 172 11.96 16.61 2.72
CA GLU A 172 11.28 17.07 3.95
C GLU A 172 9.92 16.41 4.16
N VAL A 173 9.82 15.10 3.88
CA VAL A 173 8.61 14.28 4.08
C VAL A 173 8.62 13.69 5.47
N GLY A 174 7.55 13.91 6.23
CA GLY A 174 7.36 13.28 7.53
C GLY A 174 7.04 11.79 7.39
N PHE A 175 7.78 10.95 8.12
CA PHE A 175 7.54 9.51 8.14
C PHE A 175 7.85 8.89 9.52
N GLN A 176 7.34 7.69 9.72
CA GLN A 176 7.56 6.87 10.91
C GLN A 176 7.79 5.42 10.52
N THR A 177 8.43 4.66 11.40
CA THR A 177 8.56 3.21 11.26
C THR A 177 7.73 2.52 12.33
N ALA A 178 7.06 1.43 11.95
CA ALA A 178 6.19 0.68 12.85
C ALA A 178 6.13 -0.80 12.44
N GLU A 179 5.67 -1.63 13.36
CA GLU A 179 5.15 -2.96 13.07
C GLU A 179 3.63 -2.94 13.11
N MET A 180 3.00 -3.80 12.34
CA MET A 180 1.55 -3.93 12.27
C MET A 180 1.04 -4.82 13.42
N GLY A 181 0.74 -4.20 14.55
CA GLY A 181 0.33 -4.89 15.76
C GLY A 181 1.48 -5.51 16.55
N ARG A 182 1.14 -6.16 17.65
CA ARG A 182 2.10 -6.83 18.52
C ARG A 182 2.54 -8.17 17.90
N VAL A 183 3.84 -8.44 17.90
CA VAL A 183 4.43 -9.71 17.42
C VAL A 183 3.74 -10.90 18.10
N ASP A 184 3.47 -11.95 17.33
CA ASP A 184 2.75 -13.18 17.69
C ASP A 184 1.24 -13.02 17.94
N LEU A 185 0.75 -11.83 18.26
CA LEU A 185 -0.68 -11.57 18.49
C LEU A 185 -1.36 -10.86 17.31
N GLY A 186 -0.63 -10.04 16.60
CA GLY A 186 -1.10 -9.24 15.49
C GLY A 186 -0.32 -9.52 14.21
N GLY A 187 -0.28 -8.52 13.37
CA GLY A 187 0.37 -8.56 12.07
C GLY A 187 -0.59 -8.87 10.94
N GLY A 188 -0.18 -8.52 9.75
CA GLY A 188 -0.89 -8.80 8.51
C GLY A 188 0.09 -9.02 7.38
N GLY A 189 -0.31 -9.75 6.35
CA GLY A 189 0.39 -9.82 5.08
C GLY A 189 -0.14 -8.72 4.15
N THR A 190 0.69 -8.32 3.22
CA THR A 190 0.34 -7.42 2.13
C THR A 190 0.79 -8.04 0.81
N ILE A 191 0.68 -7.34 -0.29
CA ILE A 191 1.22 -7.80 -1.58
C ILE A 191 2.75 -7.76 -1.65
N ALA A 192 3.43 -7.22 -0.66
CA ALA A 192 4.88 -7.01 -0.67
C ALA A 192 5.67 -8.29 -0.91
N TYR A 193 5.32 -9.39 -0.22
CA TYR A 193 6.03 -10.66 -0.37
C TYR A 193 5.88 -11.25 -1.79
N ILE A 194 4.77 -10.99 -2.46
CA ILE A 194 4.51 -11.47 -3.83
C ILE A 194 5.47 -10.77 -4.79
N MET A 195 5.59 -9.46 -4.66
CA MET A 195 6.49 -8.67 -5.50
C MET A 195 7.96 -8.93 -5.19
N ALA A 196 8.30 -9.20 -3.94
CA ALA A 196 9.65 -9.59 -3.54
C ALA A 196 10.13 -10.90 -4.21
N ASN A 197 9.20 -11.79 -4.63
CA ASN A 197 9.55 -13.01 -5.38
C ASN A 197 10.22 -12.72 -6.74
N TYR A 198 10.02 -11.53 -7.32
CA TYR A 198 10.74 -11.11 -8.51
C TYR A 198 12.20 -10.68 -8.22
N GLY A 199 12.59 -10.66 -6.95
CA GLY A 199 13.91 -10.21 -6.50
C GLY A 199 14.07 -8.69 -6.43
N MET A 200 12.98 -7.93 -6.57
CA MET A 200 12.99 -6.48 -6.38
C MET A 200 13.05 -6.11 -4.89
N ASN A 201 13.47 -4.89 -4.61
CA ASN A 201 13.46 -4.34 -3.26
C ASN A 201 12.08 -3.79 -2.94
N VAL A 202 11.43 -4.33 -1.91
CA VAL A 202 10.07 -3.97 -1.51
C VAL A 202 10.04 -3.61 -0.03
N ILE A 203 9.33 -2.56 0.31
CA ILE A 203 8.96 -2.20 1.69
C ILE A 203 7.49 -1.83 1.74
N ASP A 204 6.82 -2.24 2.80
CA ASP A 204 5.44 -1.83 3.07
C ASP A 204 5.41 -0.37 3.55
N SER A 205 4.48 0.39 2.99
CA SER A 205 4.40 1.83 3.17
C SER A 205 2.96 2.29 3.05
N GLY A 206 2.45 3.05 4.02
CA GLY A 206 1.07 3.51 3.91
C GLY A 206 0.63 4.52 4.95
N VAL A 207 -0.67 4.71 5.02
CA VAL A 207 -1.31 5.66 5.92
C VAL A 207 -1.75 4.94 7.20
N ALA A 208 -1.50 5.54 8.35
CA ALA A 208 -2.00 5.04 9.62
C ALA A 208 -3.54 5.12 9.67
N VAL A 209 -4.21 4.03 10.02
CA VAL A 209 -5.67 3.92 10.09
C VAL A 209 -6.14 3.39 11.44
N LEU A 210 -7.25 3.93 11.94
CA LEU A 210 -7.99 3.36 13.07
C LEU A 210 -9.25 2.67 12.59
N SER A 211 -9.63 1.62 13.31
CA SER A 211 -10.81 0.79 12.99
C SER A 211 -10.74 0.14 11.61
N MET A 212 -9.54 -0.30 11.20
CA MET A 212 -9.31 -1.07 9.96
C MET A 212 -10.36 -2.19 9.84
N HIS A 213 -10.92 -2.37 8.64
CA HIS A 213 -11.99 -3.32 8.32
C HIS A 213 -13.35 -3.06 8.99
N ALA A 214 -13.50 -1.98 9.73
CA ALA A 214 -14.80 -1.58 10.27
C ALA A 214 -15.66 -0.87 9.20
N PRO A 215 -17.00 -0.75 9.42
CA PRO A 215 -17.86 0.02 8.51
C PRO A 215 -17.46 1.48 8.34
N TYR A 216 -16.72 2.04 9.30
CA TYR A 216 -16.13 3.36 9.23
C TYR A 216 -14.72 3.33 9.81
N GLU A 217 -13.80 3.83 9.04
CA GLU A 217 -12.38 3.91 9.35
C GLU A 217 -11.95 5.36 9.47
N VAL A 218 -10.90 5.63 10.23
CA VAL A 218 -10.42 6.99 10.47
C VAL A 218 -8.96 7.11 10.09
N THR A 219 -8.61 8.16 9.35
CA THR A 219 -7.25 8.52 8.98
C THR A 219 -6.95 9.99 9.27
N SER A 220 -5.68 10.32 9.43
CA SER A 220 -5.21 11.70 9.62
C SER A 220 -4.99 12.39 8.26
N LYS A 221 -5.53 13.60 8.07
CA LYS A 221 -5.33 14.40 6.86
C LYS A 221 -3.86 14.75 6.62
N ALA A 222 -3.12 15.01 7.70
CA ALA A 222 -1.68 15.27 7.60
C ALA A 222 -0.93 14.05 7.07
N ASP A 223 -1.26 12.87 7.56
CA ASP A 223 -0.60 11.63 7.15
C ASP A 223 -0.94 11.25 5.70
N ILE A 224 -2.19 11.48 5.26
CA ILE A 224 -2.59 11.34 3.86
C ILE A 224 -1.74 12.26 2.95
N TYR A 225 -1.55 13.50 3.36
CA TYR A 225 -0.76 14.46 2.60
C TYR A 225 0.73 14.08 2.56
N GLU A 226 1.29 13.64 3.68
CA GLU A 226 2.68 13.15 3.72
C GLU A 226 2.87 11.86 2.90
N ALA A 227 1.87 10.97 2.86
CA ALA A 227 1.91 9.80 1.99
C ALA A 227 1.97 10.21 0.49
N TYR A 228 1.11 11.12 0.05
CA TYR A 228 1.16 11.66 -1.30
C TYR A 228 2.53 12.28 -1.62
N ARG A 229 3.07 13.12 -0.72
CA ARG A 229 4.41 13.74 -0.89
C ARG A 229 5.51 12.70 -0.95
N GLY A 230 5.45 11.70 -0.07
CA GLY A 230 6.43 10.62 0.00
C GLY A 230 6.46 9.77 -1.26
N TYR A 231 5.30 9.40 -1.78
CA TYR A 231 5.20 8.65 -3.04
C TYR A 231 5.71 9.45 -4.23
N LYS A 232 5.39 10.74 -4.29
CA LYS A 232 5.90 11.63 -5.34
C LYS A 232 7.42 11.79 -5.27
N ALA A 233 7.98 11.96 -4.09
CA ALA A 233 9.43 12.02 -3.87
C ALA A 233 10.11 10.69 -4.26
N PHE A 234 9.51 9.56 -3.88
CA PHE A 234 10.00 8.25 -4.27
C PHE A 234 10.06 8.07 -5.78
N LEU A 235 8.96 8.34 -6.48
CA LEU A 235 8.89 8.20 -7.95
C LEU A 235 9.93 9.08 -8.67
N LYS A 236 10.22 10.25 -8.12
CA LYS A 236 11.15 11.23 -8.72
C LYS A 236 12.61 10.93 -8.42
N ASP A 237 12.95 10.54 -7.19
CA ASP A 237 14.32 10.62 -6.68
C ASP A 237 14.95 9.26 -6.31
N ILE A 238 14.21 8.13 -6.34
CA ILE A 238 14.78 6.81 -6.04
C ILE A 238 15.76 6.36 -7.14
N LYS A 239 16.99 6.00 -6.76
CA LYS A 239 18.07 5.63 -7.68
C LYS A 239 18.68 4.28 -7.37
#